data_42a699c607cd684fe09bb556681a4a47
#
_entry.id   42a699c607cd684fe09bb556681a4a47
#
_cell.length_a   1.000
_cell.length_b   1.000
_cell.length_c   1.000
_cell.angle_alpha   90.00
_cell.angle_beta   90.00
_cell.angle_gamma   90.00
#
_symmetry.space_group_name_H-M   'P 1'
#
loop_
_entity.id
_entity.type
_entity.pdbx_description
1 polymer ?
#
loop_
_entity_poly.entity_id
_entity_poly.type
_entity_poly.pdbx_seq_one_letter_code
_entity_poly.pdbx_strand_id
1 'polypeptide(L)'
;MIKKILAISLAALSCGLCVSCGPDDPDPYEMPEFDFSQKGSIVDDRQYYSGIDEVQFPNQLWNTPVFERAAQYDRLDQGVEAYFLQSVSYNDAPTYLFAYVGIPATATKDNPVPGVVLVHGGGGTAFCDWVKMWNDLGYAAIAIDTEGEIPTENASLISSSDATFESIMHHGPSNTSYKDHAKPANEQFLYHAIAGTIVANSFLSSFEQVDSSKIGLTGISWGGVIATNAVAYDDRFAFAAPVYGAVAMTGTSGLFGTLYDNYPRCSFLWDNVEMLRNCRTPILFINWDGDPFFAVDATEKCANTAMNGGMILIPELGHGHLQGANIQEIFIFAGNATAVQ
;
A
#
# COMPACT_ATOMS: atom_id res chain seq x y z
N MET A 1 -33.48 -23.37 -21.37
CA MET A 1 -32.79 -22.85 -22.59
C MET A 1 -31.52 -22.18 -22.10
N ILE A 2 -30.42 -22.94 -22.13
CA ILE A 2 -29.11 -22.53 -21.56
C ILE A 2 -28.37 -21.83 -22.69
N LYS A 3 -28.06 -20.54 -22.53
CA LYS A 3 -27.16 -19.81 -23.47
C LYS A 3 -25.73 -20.02 -23.04
N LYS A 4 -24.97 -20.76 -23.85
CA LYS A 4 -23.52 -20.86 -23.78
C LYS A 4 -22.94 -19.50 -24.21
N ILE A 5 -22.13 -18.90 -23.35
CA ILE A 5 -21.26 -17.77 -23.73
C ILE A 5 -19.98 -18.35 -24.28
N LEU A 6 -19.70 -18.01 -25.53
CA LEU A 6 -18.51 -18.40 -26.27
C LEU A 6 -17.37 -17.44 -25.85
N ALA A 7 -16.30 -17.98 -25.28
CA ALA A 7 -15.07 -17.23 -25.08
C ALA A 7 -14.35 -17.09 -26.43
N ILE A 8 -14.17 -15.87 -26.88
CA ILE A 8 -13.35 -15.54 -28.06
C ILE A 8 -11.98 -15.16 -27.54
N SER A 9 -11.02 -16.05 -27.73
CA SER A 9 -9.61 -15.76 -27.55
C SER A 9 -9.12 -14.89 -28.72
N LEU A 10 -8.80 -13.62 -28.45
CA LEU A 10 -8.08 -12.78 -29.39
C LEU A 10 -6.57 -12.98 -29.11
N ALA A 11 -5.89 -13.71 -30.00
CA ALA A 11 -4.44 -13.74 -30.03
C ALA A 11 -3.95 -12.43 -30.64
N ALA A 12 -3.45 -11.53 -29.84
CA ALA A 12 -2.71 -10.36 -30.30
C ALA A 12 -1.24 -10.76 -30.49
N LEU A 13 -0.78 -10.68 -31.72
CA LEU A 13 0.64 -10.81 -32.08
C LEU A 13 1.33 -9.50 -31.62
N SER A 14 1.97 -9.50 -30.47
CA SER A 14 2.90 -8.44 -30.07
C SER A 14 4.33 -8.95 -30.28
N CYS A 15 5.02 -8.32 -31.24
CA CYS A 15 6.46 -8.42 -31.38
C CYS A 15 7.11 -7.58 -30.30
N GLY A 16 7.37 -8.14 -29.11
CA GLY A 16 8.04 -7.50 -27.99
C GLY A 16 9.38 -8.22 -27.74
N LEU A 17 10.37 -7.45 -27.39
CA LEU A 17 11.72 -7.91 -27.01
C LEU A 17 11.61 -8.99 -25.93
N CYS A 18 11.91 -10.23 -26.30
CA CYS A 18 12.03 -11.32 -25.35
C CYS A 18 13.16 -11.04 -24.38
N VAL A 19 12.84 -10.74 -23.15
CA VAL A 19 13.69 -11.07 -22.02
C VAL A 19 13.78 -12.59 -22.03
N SER A 20 14.99 -13.15 -22.13
CA SER A 20 15.23 -14.60 -22.17
C SER A 20 14.94 -15.15 -20.77
N CYS A 21 13.68 -15.46 -20.48
CA CYS A 21 13.34 -16.33 -19.37
C CYS A 21 13.85 -17.74 -19.70
N GLY A 22 14.53 -18.39 -18.76
CA GLY A 22 14.86 -19.80 -18.85
C GLY A 22 13.57 -20.64 -18.82
N PRO A 23 13.61 -21.91 -19.25
CA PRO A 23 12.44 -22.78 -19.32
C PRO A 23 11.80 -23.09 -17.95
N ASP A 24 12.41 -22.67 -16.84
CA ASP A 24 11.95 -22.89 -15.47
C ASP A 24 11.58 -21.56 -14.74
N ASP A 25 11.67 -20.39 -15.42
CA ASP A 25 11.26 -19.11 -14.82
C ASP A 25 9.73 -18.96 -14.87
N PRO A 26 9.07 -18.49 -13.78
CA PRO A 26 7.64 -18.27 -13.78
C PRO A 26 7.23 -17.25 -14.84
N ASP A 27 6.07 -17.45 -15.48
CA ASP A 27 5.52 -16.48 -16.42
C ASP A 27 5.12 -15.19 -15.64
N PRO A 28 5.74 -14.04 -15.93
CA PRO A 28 5.45 -12.79 -15.21
C PRO A 28 4.03 -12.24 -15.45
N TYR A 29 3.27 -12.81 -16.39
CA TYR A 29 1.89 -12.43 -16.69
C TYR A 29 0.86 -13.37 -16.05
N GLU A 30 1.30 -14.39 -15.32
CA GLU A 30 0.44 -15.32 -14.59
C GLU A 30 0.50 -15.03 -13.08
N MET A 31 -0.64 -15.21 -12.39
CA MET A 31 -0.74 -15.05 -10.95
C MET A 31 0.16 -16.09 -10.26
N PRO A 32 1.14 -15.66 -9.45
CA PRO A 32 1.99 -16.59 -8.71
C PRO A 32 1.23 -17.33 -7.62
N GLU A 33 1.74 -18.48 -7.20
CA GLU A 33 1.23 -19.23 -6.06
C GLU A 33 1.75 -18.64 -4.75
N PHE A 34 0.89 -18.61 -3.72
CA PHE A 34 1.22 -18.11 -2.38
C PHE A 34 0.84 -19.11 -1.29
N ASP A 35 1.62 -19.14 -0.23
CA ASP A 35 1.24 -19.82 1.01
C ASP A 35 0.48 -18.87 1.92
N PHE A 36 -0.83 -18.83 1.78
CA PHE A 36 -1.70 -17.97 2.61
C PHE A 36 -1.84 -18.46 4.07
N SER A 37 -1.30 -19.62 4.43
CA SER A 37 -1.21 -20.05 5.83
C SER A 37 -0.13 -19.30 6.61
N GLN A 38 0.82 -18.68 5.89
CA GLN A 38 1.92 -17.89 6.44
C GLN A 38 1.51 -16.43 6.51
N LYS A 39 1.80 -15.79 7.62
CA LYS A 39 1.74 -14.33 7.79
C LYS A 39 2.66 -13.89 8.90
N GLY A 40 2.86 -12.59 9.02
CA GLY A 40 3.71 -12.00 10.02
C GLY A 40 5.18 -12.21 9.72
N SER A 41 5.97 -12.43 10.75
CA SER A 41 7.40 -12.59 10.64
C SER A 41 7.92 -13.82 11.37
N ILE A 42 9.08 -14.29 10.93
CA ILE A 42 9.86 -15.32 11.65
C ILE A 42 10.60 -14.75 12.84
N VAL A 43 10.71 -13.44 12.97
CA VAL A 43 11.39 -12.75 14.05
C VAL A 43 10.34 -12.07 14.92
N ASP A 44 10.25 -12.47 16.17
CA ASP A 44 9.27 -11.99 17.15
C ASP A 44 9.51 -10.53 17.59
N ASP A 45 10.62 -9.94 17.16
CA ASP A 45 11.01 -8.58 17.51
C ASP A 45 10.83 -7.65 16.33
N ARG A 46 9.78 -6.84 16.38
CA ARG A 46 9.38 -5.86 15.36
C ARG A 46 10.47 -4.84 15.02
N GLN A 47 11.49 -4.70 15.86
CA GLN A 47 12.62 -3.80 15.64
C GLN A 47 13.65 -4.35 14.64
N TYR A 48 13.58 -5.64 14.29
CA TYR A 48 14.59 -6.32 13.48
C TYR A 48 14.26 -6.46 11.99
N TYR A 49 13.12 -5.99 11.54
CA TYR A 49 12.72 -6.20 10.15
C TYR A 49 13.62 -5.54 9.14
N SER A 50 14.00 -4.29 9.40
CA SER A 50 14.81 -3.54 8.45
C SER A 50 16.31 -3.79 8.59
N GLY A 51 16.77 -4.27 9.74
CA GLY A 51 18.20 -4.31 10.07
C GLY A 51 18.85 -2.92 10.13
N ILE A 52 18.06 -1.84 10.20
CA ILE A 52 18.52 -0.45 10.22
C ILE A 52 18.16 0.14 11.59
N ASP A 53 19.15 0.26 12.46
CA ASP A 53 18.98 0.77 13.83
C ASP A 53 18.40 2.20 13.90
N GLU A 54 18.53 2.98 12.82
CA GLU A 54 18.04 4.36 12.75
C GLU A 54 16.52 4.46 12.50
N VAL A 55 15.89 3.38 12.01
CA VAL A 55 14.44 3.36 11.71
C VAL A 55 13.73 2.54 12.76
N GLN A 56 13.28 3.21 13.82
CA GLN A 56 12.52 2.61 14.90
C GLN A 56 11.18 3.31 15.05
N PHE A 57 10.11 2.52 15.07
CA PHE A 57 8.76 3.02 15.31
C PHE A 57 8.36 2.82 16.78
N PRO A 58 7.75 3.83 17.42
CA PRO A 58 7.31 3.71 18.81
C PRO A 58 6.19 2.67 18.95
N ASN A 59 6.27 1.81 19.95
CA ASN A 59 5.32 0.70 20.17
C ASN A 59 3.86 1.12 20.31
N GLN A 60 3.57 2.37 20.65
CA GLN A 60 2.20 2.88 20.72
C GLN A 60 1.47 2.88 19.38
N LEU A 61 2.17 2.84 18.24
CA LEU A 61 1.55 2.78 16.92
C LEU A 61 0.73 1.51 16.70
N TRP A 62 1.05 0.43 17.42
CA TRP A 62 0.33 -0.85 17.38
C TRP A 62 -0.90 -0.90 18.30
N ASN A 63 -1.19 0.18 19.02
CA ASN A 63 -2.42 0.34 19.79
C ASN A 63 -3.43 1.20 19.02
N THR A 64 -4.70 1.15 19.42
CA THR A 64 -5.70 2.09 18.91
C THR A 64 -5.21 3.53 19.11
N PRO A 65 -5.08 4.32 18.04
CA PRO A 65 -4.57 5.68 18.16
C PRO A 65 -5.56 6.61 18.88
N VAL A 66 -5.09 7.75 19.35
CA VAL A 66 -5.95 8.88 19.64
C VAL A 66 -6.54 9.36 18.32
N PHE A 67 -7.85 9.56 18.26
CA PHE A 67 -8.53 9.98 17.05
C PHE A 67 -9.64 10.99 17.34
N GLU A 68 -9.99 11.74 16.31
CA GLU A 68 -11.11 12.66 16.32
C GLU A 68 -12.01 12.43 15.10
N ARG A 69 -13.33 12.45 15.33
CA ARG A 69 -14.30 12.37 14.24
C ARG A 69 -14.30 13.69 13.46
N ALA A 70 -14.07 13.61 12.16
CA ALA A 70 -14.07 14.75 11.24
C ALA A 70 -15.39 14.82 10.44
N ALA A 71 -16.53 14.80 11.15
CA ALA A 71 -17.85 14.57 10.58
C ALA A 71 -18.25 15.56 9.45
N GLN A 72 -17.65 16.76 9.43
CA GLN A 72 -17.87 17.74 8.36
C GLN A 72 -17.32 17.30 6.99
N TYR A 73 -16.45 16.29 6.97
CA TYR A 73 -15.84 15.71 5.77
C TYR A 73 -16.41 14.34 5.39
N ASP A 74 -17.43 13.88 6.11
CA ASP A 74 -18.07 12.59 5.80
C ASP A 74 -18.61 12.52 4.36
N ARG A 75 -18.62 11.32 3.83
CA ARG A 75 -19.28 10.96 2.57
C ARG A 75 -20.36 9.90 2.87
N LEU A 76 -21.37 10.32 3.61
CA LEU A 76 -22.43 9.40 4.10
C LEU A 76 -23.27 8.81 2.97
N ASP A 77 -23.38 9.49 1.84
CA ASP A 77 -23.98 8.98 0.60
C ASP A 77 -23.21 7.79 0.02
N GLN A 78 -21.92 7.66 0.36
CA GLN A 78 -21.06 6.54 0.00
C GLN A 78 -20.81 5.57 1.17
N GLY A 79 -21.38 5.83 2.34
CA GLY A 79 -21.18 5.01 3.54
C GLY A 79 -19.79 5.18 4.17
N VAL A 80 -19.15 6.33 3.97
CA VAL A 80 -17.78 6.60 4.40
C VAL A 80 -17.73 7.74 5.42
N GLU A 81 -17.01 7.52 6.49
CA GLU A 81 -16.79 8.43 7.60
C GLU A 81 -15.36 8.97 7.61
N ALA A 82 -15.20 10.22 8.07
CA ALA A 82 -13.90 10.89 8.12
C ALA A 82 -13.34 10.99 9.54
N TYR A 83 -12.02 10.87 9.66
CA TYR A 83 -11.30 10.90 10.93
C TYR A 83 -9.96 11.64 10.81
N PHE A 84 -9.52 12.24 11.91
CA PHE A 84 -8.13 12.60 12.16
C PHE A 84 -7.53 11.59 13.12
N LEU A 85 -6.40 10.99 12.73
CA LEU A 85 -5.68 9.99 13.54
C LEU A 85 -4.35 10.58 14.00
N GLN A 86 -4.07 10.51 15.29
CA GLN A 86 -2.77 10.91 15.82
C GLN A 86 -1.70 9.89 15.44
N SER A 87 -0.58 10.37 14.92
CA SER A 87 0.59 9.59 14.55
C SER A 87 1.81 9.99 15.38
N VAL A 88 3.01 9.74 14.86
CA VAL A 88 4.28 10.11 15.50
C VAL A 88 4.44 11.62 15.60
N SER A 89 5.31 12.08 16.53
CA SER A 89 5.59 13.50 16.68
C SER A 89 6.53 14.03 15.59
N TYR A 90 6.32 15.28 15.20
CA TYR A 90 7.20 16.03 14.33
C TYR A 90 7.40 17.45 14.93
N ASN A 91 8.65 17.93 14.97
CA ASN A 91 8.99 19.20 15.62
C ASN A 91 8.43 19.32 17.06
N ASP A 92 8.62 18.26 17.86
CA ASP A 92 8.17 18.16 19.26
C ASP A 92 6.64 18.27 19.49
N ALA A 93 5.84 18.16 18.42
CA ALA A 93 4.38 18.17 18.50
C ALA A 93 3.79 16.87 17.92
N PRO A 94 2.66 16.38 18.45
CA PRO A 94 1.96 15.26 17.83
C PRO A 94 1.47 15.65 16.44
N THR A 95 1.58 14.72 15.48
CA THR A 95 1.01 14.94 14.15
C THR A 95 -0.30 14.18 13.97
N TYR A 96 -1.07 14.63 13.01
CA TYR A 96 -2.32 14.00 12.62
C TYR A 96 -2.31 13.71 11.13
N LEU A 97 -2.97 12.64 10.74
CA LEU A 97 -3.28 12.32 9.35
C LEU A 97 -4.79 12.27 9.17
N PHE A 98 -5.25 12.57 7.97
CA PHE A 98 -6.64 12.44 7.60
C PHE A 98 -6.90 11.01 7.10
N ALA A 99 -8.08 10.46 7.42
CA ALA A 99 -8.49 9.15 6.95
C ALA A 99 -9.98 9.10 6.62
N TYR A 100 -10.32 8.44 5.53
CA TYR A 100 -11.66 7.94 5.27
C TYR A 100 -11.78 6.48 5.67
N VAL A 101 -12.86 6.15 6.37
CA VAL A 101 -13.17 4.78 6.79
C VAL A 101 -14.56 4.40 6.30
N GLY A 102 -14.67 3.25 5.66
CA GLY A 102 -15.95 2.63 5.32
C GLY A 102 -16.01 1.21 5.87
N ILE A 103 -17.17 0.87 6.45
CA ILE A 103 -17.47 -0.47 6.93
C ILE A 103 -18.75 -0.93 6.24
N PRO A 104 -18.75 -2.09 5.55
CA PRO A 104 -19.95 -2.60 4.91
C PRO A 104 -21.12 -2.73 5.90
N ALA A 105 -22.32 -2.31 5.50
CA ALA A 105 -23.51 -2.36 6.36
C ALA A 105 -23.90 -3.78 6.81
N THR A 106 -23.35 -4.81 6.15
CA THR A 106 -23.51 -6.22 6.50
C THR A 106 -22.58 -6.70 7.61
N ALA A 107 -21.54 -5.91 7.91
CA ALA A 107 -20.55 -6.24 8.94
C ALA A 107 -21.13 -6.01 10.34
N THR A 108 -20.95 -6.98 11.21
CA THR A 108 -21.35 -6.89 12.62
C THR A 108 -20.27 -7.48 13.51
N LYS A 109 -20.36 -7.24 14.82
CA LYS A 109 -19.47 -7.87 15.79
C LYS A 109 -19.49 -9.41 15.72
N ASP A 110 -20.67 -9.99 15.46
CA ASP A 110 -20.84 -11.45 15.39
C ASP A 110 -20.48 -12.03 14.01
N ASN A 111 -20.33 -11.17 13.00
CA ASN A 111 -19.91 -11.50 11.65
C ASN A 111 -18.99 -10.40 11.12
N PRO A 112 -17.76 -10.32 11.67
CA PRO A 112 -16.79 -9.32 11.22
C PRO A 112 -16.31 -9.61 9.80
N VAL A 113 -15.98 -8.54 9.08
CA VAL A 113 -15.48 -8.61 7.71
C VAL A 113 -13.96 -8.40 7.66
N PRO A 114 -13.27 -8.88 6.61
CA PRO A 114 -11.88 -8.53 6.38
C PRO A 114 -11.72 -7.03 6.17
N GLY A 115 -10.49 -6.52 6.34
CA GLY A 115 -10.18 -5.11 6.16
C GLY A 115 -9.07 -4.87 5.14
N VAL A 116 -8.90 -3.61 4.73
CA VAL A 116 -7.79 -3.18 3.88
C VAL A 116 -7.37 -1.75 4.19
N VAL A 117 -6.06 -1.53 4.27
CA VAL A 117 -5.43 -0.20 4.34
C VAL A 117 -5.04 0.21 2.94
N LEU A 118 -5.39 1.43 2.55
CA LEU A 118 -5.24 1.99 1.22
C LEU A 118 -4.31 3.21 1.26
N VAL A 119 -3.19 3.15 0.55
CA VAL A 119 -2.15 4.20 0.56
C VAL A 119 -1.98 4.78 -0.84
N HIS A 120 -2.31 6.07 -1.00
CA HIS A 120 -2.25 6.76 -2.28
C HIS A 120 -0.81 7.02 -2.75
N GLY A 121 -0.66 7.30 -4.05
CA GLY A 121 0.59 7.74 -4.67
C GLY A 121 0.83 9.24 -4.54
N GLY A 122 1.97 9.72 -5.04
CA GLY A 122 2.29 11.15 -5.05
C GLY A 122 1.24 11.98 -5.77
N GLY A 123 0.88 13.12 -5.18
CA GLY A 123 -0.21 13.98 -5.67
C GLY A 123 -1.62 13.38 -5.49
N GLY A 124 -1.75 12.30 -4.72
CA GLY A 124 -3.03 11.73 -4.32
C GLY A 124 -3.45 12.20 -2.92
N THR A 125 -4.48 11.56 -2.40
CA THR A 125 -5.05 11.83 -1.07
C THR A 125 -5.78 10.60 -0.55
N ALA A 126 -6.42 10.68 0.60
CA ALA A 126 -7.40 9.69 1.04
C ALA A 126 -8.60 9.68 0.07
N PHE A 127 -8.65 8.72 -0.86
CA PHE A 127 -9.74 8.63 -1.84
C PHE A 127 -10.95 7.91 -1.27
N CYS A 128 -12.07 8.62 -1.17
CA CYS A 128 -13.34 8.09 -0.69
C CYS A 128 -13.90 6.99 -1.62
N ASP A 129 -13.80 7.19 -2.93
CA ASP A 129 -14.26 6.23 -3.94
C ASP A 129 -13.44 4.92 -3.92
N TRP A 130 -12.17 4.97 -3.51
CA TRP A 130 -11.37 3.76 -3.28
C TRP A 130 -11.88 2.96 -2.06
N VAL A 131 -12.20 3.65 -0.97
CA VAL A 131 -12.85 3.04 0.20
C VAL A 131 -14.17 2.37 -0.20
N LYS A 132 -15.01 3.10 -0.95
CA LYS A 132 -16.29 2.58 -1.45
C LYS A 132 -16.13 1.33 -2.31
N MET A 133 -15.14 1.30 -3.20
CA MET A 133 -14.82 0.16 -4.06
C MET A 133 -14.57 -1.12 -3.23
N TRP A 134 -13.77 -1.02 -2.17
CA TRP A 134 -13.51 -2.15 -1.28
C TRP A 134 -14.72 -2.54 -0.42
N ASN A 135 -15.53 -1.55 0.01
CA ASN A 135 -16.76 -1.85 0.74
C ASN A 135 -17.75 -2.63 -0.12
N ASP A 136 -17.84 -2.33 -1.42
CA ASP A 136 -18.72 -3.07 -2.36
C ASP A 136 -18.27 -4.51 -2.56
N LEU A 137 -17.00 -4.81 -2.31
CA LEU A 137 -16.43 -6.17 -2.27
C LEU A 137 -16.57 -6.86 -0.92
N GLY A 138 -17.15 -6.19 0.09
CA GLY A 138 -17.37 -6.76 1.43
C GLY A 138 -16.22 -6.55 2.41
N TYR A 139 -15.24 -5.71 2.10
CA TYR A 139 -14.14 -5.35 3.00
C TYR A 139 -14.43 -4.05 3.74
N ALA A 140 -14.10 -3.98 5.02
CA ALA A 140 -13.87 -2.69 5.67
C ALA A 140 -12.60 -2.05 5.08
N ALA A 141 -12.64 -0.76 4.83
CA ALA A 141 -11.49 -0.09 4.21
C ALA A 141 -11.15 1.23 4.91
N ILE A 142 -9.86 1.53 4.98
CA ILE A 142 -9.34 2.81 5.43
C ILE A 142 -8.38 3.36 4.38
N ALA A 143 -8.68 4.54 3.83
CA ALA A 143 -7.76 5.30 2.99
C ALA A 143 -7.18 6.45 3.81
N ILE A 144 -5.85 6.56 3.85
CA ILE A 144 -5.15 7.62 4.56
C ILE A 144 -4.56 8.64 3.61
N ASP A 145 -4.50 9.89 4.05
CA ASP A 145 -3.69 10.91 3.42
C ASP A 145 -2.28 10.90 4.02
N THR A 146 -1.26 10.94 3.16
CA THR A 146 0.14 10.94 3.56
C THR A 146 0.86 12.28 3.35
N GLU A 147 0.18 13.25 2.72
CA GLU A 147 0.76 14.55 2.34
C GLU A 147 0.41 15.67 3.33
N GLY A 148 -0.45 15.40 4.33
CA GLY A 148 -0.93 16.38 5.29
C GLY A 148 -2.10 17.20 4.78
N GLU A 149 -2.96 16.58 3.98
CA GLU A 149 -4.06 17.23 3.27
C GLU A 149 -5.42 16.62 3.62
N ILE A 150 -6.47 17.42 3.46
CA ILE A 150 -7.86 17.00 3.57
C ILE A 150 -8.46 17.08 2.16
N PRO A 151 -8.97 15.99 1.59
CA PRO A 151 -9.54 16.02 0.25
C PRO A 151 -10.84 16.81 0.19
N THR A 152 -11.00 17.61 -0.86
CA THR A 152 -12.28 18.25 -1.17
C THR A 152 -13.24 17.27 -1.83
N GLU A 153 -14.50 17.70 -2.01
CA GLU A 153 -15.55 16.87 -2.64
C GLU A 153 -15.22 16.38 -4.05
N ASN A 154 -14.34 17.08 -4.75
CA ASN A 154 -13.93 16.75 -6.12
C ASN A 154 -12.76 15.75 -6.18
N ALA A 155 -12.15 15.42 -5.05
CA ALA A 155 -11.04 14.48 -5.01
C ALA A 155 -11.56 13.05 -5.29
N SER A 156 -11.08 12.44 -6.36
CA SER A 156 -11.42 11.07 -6.74
C SER A 156 -10.25 10.38 -7.44
N LEU A 157 -10.29 9.07 -7.54
CA LEU A 157 -9.30 8.28 -8.29
C LEU A 157 -9.19 8.72 -9.76
N ILE A 158 -10.28 9.26 -10.33
CA ILE A 158 -10.34 9.68 -11.75
C ILE A 158 -9.76 11.07 -11.95
N SER A 159 -9.88 11.96 -10.97
CA SER A 159 -9.61 13.39 -11.11
C SER A 159 -8.74 13.94 -9.96
N SER A 160 -7.69 13.21 -9.62
CA SER A 160 -6.75 13.64 -8.57
C SER A 160 -5.98 14.92 -8.94
N SER A 161 -5.76 15.19 -10.24
CA SER A 161 -5.03 16.37 -10.71
C SER A 161 -5.79 17.70 -10.52
N ASP A 162 -7.12 17.64 -10.40
CA ASP A 162 -7.99 18.82 -10.29
C ASP A 162 -8.52 18.99 -8.84
N ALA A 163 -8.09 18.10 -7.93
CA ALA A 163 -8.47 18.16 -6.54
C ALA A 163 -7.83 19.37 -5.86
N THR A 164 -8.60 20.08 -5.06
CA THR A 164 -8.09 21.08 -4.13
C THR A 164 -8.06 20.48 -2.74
N PHE A 165 -7.05 20.83 -1.95
CA PHE A 165 -6.84 20.28 -0.62
C PHE A 165 -6.77 21.37 0.42
N GLU A 166 -7.26 21.06 1.62
CA GLU A 166 -7.03 21.87 2.81
C GLU A 166 -5.86 21.24 3.57
N SER A 167 -4.96 22.06 4.09
CA SER A 167 -3.84 21.56 4.89
C SER A 167 -4.29 21.21 6.31
N ILE A 168 -3.86 20.05 6.79
CA ILE A 168 -4.06 19.65 8.18
C ILE A 168 -3.14 20.46 9.08
N MET A 169 -3.69 21.06 10.14
CA MET A 169 -2.87 21.68 11.18
C MET A 169 -2.09 20.57 11.94
N HIS A 170 -0.78 20.71 12.06
CA HIS A 170 0.10 19.72 12.70
C HIS A 170 0.21 18.40 11.95
N HIS A 171 0.36 18.44 10.63
CA HIS A 171 0.74 17.25 9.84
C HIS A 171 2.25 16.95 9.96
N GLY A 172 2.65 15.75 9.52
CA GLY A 172 4.05 15.36 9.35
C GLY A 172 4.77 16.15 8.25
N PRO A 173 6.03 15.83 7.95
CA PRO A 173 6.73 16.45 6.82
C PRO A 173 6.05 16.09 5.51
N SER A 174 5.96 17.06 4.59
CA SER A 174 5.43 16.85 3.23
C SER A 174 6.41 16.06 2.37
N ASN A 175 5.90 15.40 1.34
CA ASN A 175 6.70 14.71 0.35
C ASN A 175 7.59 15.69 -0.42
N THR A 176 8.88 15.49 -0.32
CA THR A 176 9.90 16.32 -0.97
C THR A 176 10.68 15.55 -2.03
N SER A 177 10.23 14.35 -2.41
CA SER A 177 10.97 13.46 -3.31
C SER A 177 12.42 13.25 -2.82
N TYR A 178 12.57 12.84 -1.56
CA TYR A 178 13.83 12.57 -0.86
C TYR A 178 14.76 13.79 -0.59
N LYS A 179 14.31 15.00 -0.81
CA LYS A 179 15.12 16.20 -0.47
C LYS A 179 15.36 16.36 1.03
N ASP A 180 14.57 15.65 1.85
CA ASP A 180 14.73 15.56 3.30
C ASP A 180 15.75 14.49 3.75
N HIS A 181 16.44 13.83 2.81
CA HIS A 181 17.35 12.71 3.05
C HIS A 181 18.48 13.00 4.05
N ALA A 182 18.87 14.27 4.23
CA ALA A 182 19.90 14.66 5.17
C ALA A 182 19.40 14.76 6.63
N LYS A 183 18.07 14.74 6.84
CA LYS A 183 17.47 14.79 8.16
C LYS A 183 17.57 13.42 8.88
N PRO A 184 17.42 13.40 10.22
CA PRO A 184 17.17 12.14 10.94
C PRO A 184 16.00 11.37 10.33
N ALA A 185 16.02 10.03 10.42
CA ALA A 185 14.99 9.18 9.81
C ALA A 185 13.57 9.58 10.25
N ASN A 186 13.38 9.85 11.56
CA ASN A 186 12.10 10.26 12.15
C ASN A 186 11.63 11.68 11.78
N GLU A 187 12.41 12.44 11.02
CA GLU A 187 12.03 13.74 10.45
C GLU A 187 11.79 13.68 8.94
N GLN A 188 11.88 12.48 8.33
CA GLN A 188 11.69 12.28 6.91
C GLN A 188 10.24 11.89 6.58
N PHE A 189 9.77 12.30 5.40
CA PHE A 189 8.42 11.99 4.90
C PHE A 189 8.07 10.51 5.00
N LEU A 190 8.95 9.61 4.49
CA LEU A 190 8.65 8.17 4.47
C LEU A 190 8.46 7.59 5.86
N TYR A 191 9.22 8.04 6.85
CA TYR A 191 9.00 7.60 8.24
C TYR A 191 7.57 7.89 8.70
N HIS A 192 7.08 9.10 8.45
CA HIS A 192 5.73 9.52 8.85
C HIS A 192 4.64 8.79 8.06
N ALA A 193 4.85 8.58 6.78
CA ALA A 193 3.91 7.85 5.91
C ALA A 193 3.81 6.36 6.31
N ILE A 194 4.93 5.71 6.63
CA ILE A 194 4.95 4.34 7.14
C ILE A 194 4.28 4.27 8.53
N ALA A 195 4.61 5.20 9.44
CA ALA A 195 3.97 5.29 10.76
C ALA A 195 2.44 5.47 10.61
N GLY A 196 1.99 6.33 9.70
CA GLY A 196 0.58 6.53 9.38
C GLY A 196 -0.10 5.24 8.89
N THR A 197 0.59 4.44 8.09
CA THR A 197 0.09 3.14 7.60
C THR A 197 -0.09 2.13 8.75
N ILE A 198 0.86 2.08 9.69
CA ILE A 198 0.76 1.26 10.91
C ILE A 198 -0.39 1.72 11.80
N VAL A 199 -0.54 3.04 11.97
CA VAL A 199 -1.66 3.66 12.71
C VAL A 199 -3.00 3.32 12.06
N ALA A 200 -3.09 3.38 10.73
CA ALA A 200 -4.32 3.02 10.00
C ALA A 200 -4.73 1.57 10.23
N ASN A 201 -3.77 0.62 10.21
CA ASN A 201 -4.03 -0.77 10.58
C ASN A 201 -4.55 -0.87 12.02
N SER A 202 -3.92 -0.19 12.97
CA SER A 202 -4.32 -0.20 14.38
C SER A 202 -5.70 0.41 14.59
N PHE A 203 -6.04 1.47 13.86
CA PHE A 203 -7.35 2.08 13.92
C PHE A 203 -8.43 1.18 13.33
N LEU A 204 -8.21 0.64 12.13
CA LEU A 204 -9.14 -0.28 11.48
C LEU A 204 -9.37 -1.53 12.32
N SER A 205 -8.32 -2.05 12.96
CA SER A 205 -8.38 -3.20 13.88
C SER A 205 -9.22 -2.94 15.13
N SER A 206 -9.49 -1.69 15.49
CA SER A 206 -10.25 -1.33 16.70
C SER A 206 -11.77 -1.43 16.54
N PHE A 207 -12.26 -1.58 15.31
CA PHE A 207 -13.69 -1.74 15.05
C PHE A 207 -14.13 -3.18 15.27
N GLU A 208 -15.14 -3.42 16.11
CA GLU A 208 -15.66 -4.76 16.40
C GLU A 208 -16.23 -5.47 15.15
N GLN A 209 -16.56 -4.74 14.10
CA GLN A 209 -17.06 -5.23 12.82
C GLN A 209 -15.94 -5.70 11.88
N VAL A 210 -14.66 -5.53 12.25
CA VAL A 210 -13.51 -5.87 11.43
C VAL A 210 -12.77 -7.07 12.03
N ASP A 211 -12.52 -8.07 11.21
CA ASP A 211 -11.60 -9.17 11.57
C ASP A 211 -10.16 -8.68 11.49
N SER A 212 -9.61 -8.28 12.63
CA SER A 212 -8.24 -7.75 12.73
C SER A 212 -7.15 -8.73 12.28
N SER A 213 -7.47 -10.01 12.17
CA SER A 213 -6.55 -11.03 11.65
C SER A 213 -6.53 -11.08 10.11
N LYS A 214 -7.42 -10.35 9.44
CA LYS A 214 -7.66 -10.38 7.99
C LYS A 214 -7.57 -8.99 7.37
N ILE A 215 -6.71 -8.12 7.89
CA ILE A 215 -6.47 -6.79 7.32
C ILE A 215 -5.30 -6.86 6.34
N GLY A 216 -5.55 -6.49 5.09
CA GLY A 216 -4.53 -6.36 4.06
C GLY A 216 -4.05 -4.92 3.86
N LEU A 217 -3.08 -4.77 2.97
CA LEU A 217 -2.47 -3.49 2.61
C LEU A 217 -2.32 -3.40 1.10
N THR A 218 -2.74 -2.29 0.49
CA THR A 218 -2.38 -1.96 -0.88
C THR A 218 -1.98 -0.50 -1.00
N GLY A 219 -1.08 -0.22 -1.92
CA GLY A 219 -0.57 1.12 -2.15
C GLY A 219 -0.14 1.32 -3.59
N ILE A 220 -0.29 2.54 -4.09
CA ILE A 220 -0.10 2.89 -5.49
C ILE A 220 1.09 3.83 -5.62
N SER A 221 2.08 3.54 -6.50
CA SER A 221 3.23 4.41 -6.76
C SER A 221 4.02 4.70 -5.46
N TRP A 222 4.11 5.94 -5.00
CA TRP A 222 4.65 6.26 -3.67
C TRP A 222 3.98 5.44 -2.56
N GLY A 223 2.66 5.25 -2.64
CA GLY A 223 1.93 4.38 -1.72
C GLY A 223 2.39 2.92 -1.80
N GLY A 224 2.83 2.44 -2.96
CA GLY A 224 3.45 1.14 -3.14
C GLY A 224 4.81 1.04 -2.43
N VAL A 225 5.65 2.09 -2.51
CA VAL A 225 6.90 2.18 -1.73
C VAL A 225 6.62 2.17 -0.23
N ILE A 226 5.62 2.95 0.20
CA ILE A 226 5.20 3.00 1.60
C ILE A 226 4.69 1.64 2.06
N ALA A 227 3.83 0.98 1.25
CA ALA A 227 3.29 -0.34 1.55
C ALA A 227 4.38 -1.42 1.64
N THR A 228 5.35 -1.41 0.70
CA THR A 228 6.50 -2.32 0.70
C THR A 228 7.34 -2.17 1.97
N ASN A 229 7.56 -0.93 2.41
CA ASN A 229 8.25 -0.68 3.68
C ASN A 229 7.37 -1.07 4.87
N ALA A 230 6.10 -0.65 4.91
CA ALA A 230 5.22 -0.86 6.05
C ALA A 230 5.00 -2.34 6.37
N VAL A 231 4.85 -3.22 5.37
CA VAL A 231 4.66 -4.66 5.57
C VAL A 231 5.88 -5.32 6.23
N ALA A 232 7.06 -4.74 6.08
CA ALA A 232 8.27 -5.21 6.74
C ALA A 232 8.35 -4.80 8.22
N TYR A 233 7.63 -3.75 8.64
CA TYR A 233 7.58 -3.27 10.02
C TYR A 233 6.32 -3.70 10.78
N ASP A 234 5.23 -4.01 10.08
CA ASP A 234 3.95 -4.41 10.69
C ASP A 234 3.54 -5.82 10.26
N ASP A 235 3.80 -6.78 11.11
CA ASP A 235 3.56 -8.21 10.91
C ASP A 235 2.09 -8.64 11.02
N ARG A 236 1.18 -7.70 11.27
CA ARG A 236 -0.26 -7.96 11.41
C ARG A 236 -0.99 -8.07 10.07
N PHE A 237 -0.41 -7.54 8.99
CA PHE A 237 -1.05 -7.61 7.68
C PHE A 237 -1.23 -9.05 7.19
N ALA A 238 -2.43 -9.39 6.76
CA ALA A 238 -2.76 -10.70 6.20
C ALA A 238 -2.24 -10.87 4.77
N PHE A 239 -2.11 -9.78 4.03
CA PHE A 239 -1.53 -9.71 2.69
C PHE A 239 -1.06 -8.28 2.39
N ALA A 240 -0.22 -8.12 1.38
CA ALA A 240 0.11 -6.82 0.81
C ALA A 240 0.15 -6.87 -0.72
N ALA A 241 -0.33 -5.81 -1.37
CA ALA A 241 -0.34 -5.68 -2.82
C ALA A 241 0.19 -4.28 -3.24
N PRO A 242 1.52 -4.05 -3.22
CA PRO A 242 2.11 -2.82 -3.74
C PRO A 242 2.03 -2.78 -5.26
N VAL A 243 1.52 -1.66 -5.80
CA VAL A 243 1.30 -1.44 -7.22
C VAL A 243 2.32 -0.43 -7.74
N TYR A 244 3.09 -0.81 -8.76
CA TYR A 244 4.22 -0.06 -9.34
C TYR A 244 4.91 0.83 -8.32
N GLY A 245 5.25 0.26 -7.17
CA GLY A 245 5.98 0.90 -6.08
C GLY A 245 6.77 -0.17 -5.35
N ALA A 246 8.08 -0.13 -5.48
CA ALA A 246 8.99 -1.12 -4.92
C ALA A 246 10.15 -0.43 -4.23
N VAL A 247 10.92 -1.19 -3.49
CA VAL A 247 12.28 -0.87 -3.06
C VAL A 247 13.29 -1.57 -3.98
N ALA A 248 14.57 -1.53 -3.69
CA ALA A 248 15.64 -2.08 -4.54
C ALA A 248 15.81 -1.32 -5.87
N MET A 249 15.43 -0.05 -5.90
CA MET A 249 15.50 0.81 -7.08
C MET A 249 16.92 1.32 -7.39
N THR A 250 17.81 1.34 -6.40
CA THR A 250 19.20 1.80 -6.56
C THR A 250 19.89 1.04 -7.70
N GLY A 251 20.45 1.80 -8.65
CA GLY A 251 21.11 1.25 -9.84
C GLY A 251 20.18 0.84 -10.98
N THR A 252 18.87 1.04 -10.87
CA THR A 252 17.91 0.76 -11.94
C THR A 252 17.68 1.94 -12.87
N SER A 253 17.08 1.70 -14.04
CA SER A 253 16.85 2.72 -15.07
C SER A 253 15.68 3.66 -14.83
N GLY A 254 14.81 3.39 -13.87
CA GLY A 254 13.62 4.21 -13.61
C GLY A 254 13.96 5.56 -12.95
N LEU A 255 12.96 6.47 -12.92
CA LEU A 255 13.12 7.77 -12.27
C LEU A 255 13.53 7.63 -10.81
N PHE A 256 12.93 6.68 -10.10
CA PHE A 256 13.25 6.41 -8.69
C PHE A 256 14.65 5.82 -8.51
N GLY A 257 15.16 5.02 -9.47
CA GLY A 257 16.55 4.58 -9.47
C GLY A 257 17.51 5.76 -9.46
N THR A 258 17.29 6.73 -10.36
CA THR A 258 18.07 7.96 -10.40
C THR A 258 17.97 8.78 -9.11
N LEU A 259 16.79 8.85 -8.49
CA LEU A 259 16.60 9.55 -7.21
C LEU A 259 17.40 8.87 -6.10
N TYR A 260 17.32 7.56 -5.97
CA TYR A 260 18.06 6.81 -4.94
C TYR A 260 19.58 6.89 -5.14
N ASP A 261 20.05 6.84 -6.39
CA ASP A 261 21.47 7.01 -6.70
C ASP A 261 22.00 8.38 -6.29
N ASN A 262 21.19 9.42 -6.43
CA ASN A 262 21.54 10.78 -6.02
C ASN A 262 21.43 11.03 -4.51
N TYR A 263 20.67 10.20 -3.80
CA TYR A 263 20.43 10.34 -2.36
C TYR A 263 20.76 9.03 -1.59
N PRO A 264 22.07 8.69 -1.44
CA PRO A 264 22.48 7.40 -0.86
C PRO A 264 21.95 7.13 0.56
N ARG A 265 21.66 8.19 1.33
CA ARG A 265 21.06 8.01 2.66
C ARG A 265 19.61 7.54 2.58
N CYS A 266 18.84 8.03 1.61
CA CYS A 266 17.50 7.50 1.36
C CYS A 266 17.53 6.06 0.87
N SER A 267 18.46 5.76 -0.04
CA SER A 267 18.72 4.40 -0.48
C SER A 267 19.00 3.47 0.70
N PHE A 268 19.89 3.88 1.60
CA PHE A 268 20.19 3.11 2.80
C PHE A 268 18.98 2.90 3.72
N LEU A 269 18.14 3.93 3.93
CA LEU A 269 17.02 3.87 4.88
C LEU A 269 15.76 3.22 4.29
N TRP A 270 15.46 3.48 3.00
CA TRP A 270 14.13 3.21 2.43
C TRP A 270 14.12 2.32 1.19
N ASP A 271 15.30 1.99 0.63
CA ASP A 271 15.45 1.15 -0.55
C ASP A 271 16.01 -0.26 -0.23
N ASN A 272 16.00 -0.63 1.04
CA ASN A 272 16.61 -1.85 1.53
C ASN A 272 15.68 -3.05 1.35
N VAL A 273 15.88 -3.81 0.27
CA VAL A 273 15.09 -5.01 -0.02
C VAL A 273 15.28 -6.13 1.01
N GLU A 274 16.40 -6.16 1.73
CA GLU A 274 16.69 -7.22 2.71
C GLU A 274 15.68 -7.24 3.88
N MET A 275 14.97 -6.12 4.12
CA MET A 275 13.90 -6.08 5.12
C MET A 275 12.74 -7.05 4.80
N LEU A 276 12.56 -7.42 3.52
CA LEU A 276 11.53 -8.35 3.09
C LEU A 276 11.89 -9.82 3.34
N ARG A 277 13.16 -10.12 3.56
CA ARG A 277 13.66 -11.51 3.70
C ARG A 277 13.00 -12.29 4.85
N ASN A 278 12.60 -11.59 5.90
CA ASN A 278 11.95 -12.20 7.06
C ASN A 278 10.40 -12.02 7.05
N CYS A 279 9.87 -11.37 6.03
CA CYS A 279 8.44 -11.13 5.92
C CYS A 279 7.73 -12.39 5.39
N ARG A 280 6.85 -12.98 6.19
CA ARG A 280 6.03 -14.14 5.80
C ARG A 280 4.71 -13.75 5.19
N THR A 281 4.29 -12.50 5.38
CA THR A 281 3.06 -11.98 4.78
C THR A 281 3.10 -12.24 3.27
N PRO A 282 2.07 -12.82 2.66
CA PRO A 282 1.98 -12.92 1.22
C PRO A 282 2.02 -11.53 0.58
N ILE A 283 2.93 -11.30 -0.37
CA ILE A 283 3.10 -10.00 -1.05
C ILE A 283 3.01 -10.20 -2.56
N LEU A 284 1.95 -9.68 -3.18
CA LEU A 284 1.82 -9.61 -4.62
C LEU A 284 2.33 -8.27 -5.14
N PHE A 285 3.52 -8.23 -5.69
CA PHE A 285 4.06 -7.06 -6.36
C PHE A 285 3.47 -6.94 -7.76
N ILE A 286 2.95 -5.77 -8.11
CA ILE A 286 2.30 -5.51 -9.40
C ILE A 286 3.05 -4.41 -10.12
N ASN A 287 3.37 -4.64 -11.39
CA ASN A 287 4.00 -3.63 -12.25
C ASN A 287 3.56 -3.83 -13.71
N TRP A 288 4.16 -3.09 -14.65
CA TRP A 288 4.00 -3.22 -16.08
C TRP A 288 5.26 -2.80 -16.82
N ASP A 289 5.47 -3.31 -18.03
CA ASP A 289 6.72 -3.15 -18.79
C ASP A 289 7.05 -1.70 -19.18
N GLY A 290 6.05 -0.83 -19.21
CA GLY A 290 6.18 0.55 -19.63
C GLY A 290 6.26 1.56 -18.49
N ASP A 291 6.41 1.14 -17.22
CA ASP A 291 6.40 2.07 -16.11
C ASP A 291 7.60 3.03 -16.15
N PRO A 292 7.37 4.36 -16.24
CA PRO A 292 8.45 5.32 -16.37
C PRO A 292 9.17 5.64 -15.05
N PHE A 293 8.60 5.20 -13.91
CA PHE A 293 9.06 5.54 -12.58
C PHE A 293 9.74 4.38 -11.87
N PHE A 294 9.12 3.19 -11.95
CA PHE A 294 9.54 2.00 -11.22
C PHE A 294 9.94 0.88 -12.16
N ALA A 295 11.21 0.54 -12.16
CA ALA A 295 11.76 -0.50 -13.01
C ALA A 295 11.23 -1.90 -12.62
N VAL A 296 10.95 -2.73 -13.62
CA VAL A 296 10.44 -4.10 -13.43
C VAL A 296 11.44 -4.97 -12.68
N ASP A 297 12.74 -4.83 -12.97
CA ASP A 297 13.82 -5.57 -12.30
C ASP A 297 13.89 -5.32 -10.78
N ALA A 298 13.58 -4.09 -10.32
CA ALA A 298 13.45 -3.80 -8.90
C ALA A 298 12.23 -4.51 -8.28
N THR A 299 11.11 -4.52 -9.00
CA THR A 299 9.89 -5.24 -8.57
C THR A 299 10.15 -6.74 -8.46
N GLU A 300 10.80 -7.33 -9.45
CA GLU A 300 11.22 -8.73 -9.46
C GLU A 300 12.16 -9.05 -8.29
N LYS A 301 13.14 -8.19 -8.03
CA LYS A 301 14.05 -8.36 -6.90
C LYS A 301 13.32 -8.33 -5.56
N CYS A 302 12.31 -7.48 -5.40
CA CYS A 302 11.45 -7.48 -4.20
C CYS A 302 10.70 -8.80 -4.05
N ALA A 303 10.03 -9.26 -5.13
CA ALA A 303 9.28 -10.50 -5.14
C ALA A 303 10.16 -11.72 -4.81
N ASN A 304 11.36 -11.79 -5.39
CA ASN A 304 12.31 -12.89 -5.18
C ASN A 304 13.00 -12.84 -3.79
N THR A 305 13.04 -11.68 -3.14
CA THR A 305 13.64 -11.53 -1.81
C THR A 305 12.64 -11.82 -0.70
N ALA A 306 11.38 -11.44 -0.89
CA ALA A 306 10.33 -11.70 0.10
C ALA A 306 10.10 -13.21 0.24
N MET A 307 9.98 -13.68 1.49
CA MET A 307 9.82 -15.11 1.80
C MET A 307 8.55 -15.72 1.15
N ASN A 308 7.50 -14.94 1.03
CA ASN A 308 6.22 -15.31 0.40
C ASN A 308 5.82 -14.22 -0.60
N GLY A 309 6.77 -13.88 -1.46
CA GLY A 309 6.64 -12.86 -2.50
C GLY A 309 6.31 -13.45 -3.85
N GLY A 310 5.58 -12.70 -4.64
CA GLY A 310 5.34 -13.00 -6.05
C GLY A 310 5.13 -11.71 -6.83
N MET A 311 5.31 -11.75 -8.13
CA MET A 311 5.13 -10.60 -9.02
C MET A 311 4.18 -10.97 -10.17
N ILE A 312 3.39 -9.99 -10.58
CA ILE A 312 2.61 -10.07 -11.83
C ILE A 312 2.81 -8.78 -12.64
N LEU A 313 2.93 -8.91 -13.94
CA LEU A 313 2.91 -7.81 -14.89
C LEU A 313 1.51 -7.68 -15.51
N ILE A 314 0.97 -6.49 -15.51
CA ILE A 314 -0.32 -6.20 -16.17
C ILE A 314 -0.05 -5.42 -17.45
N PRO A 315 -0.25 -6.01 -18.62
CA PRO A 315 0.04 -5.35 -19.90
C PRO A 315 -0.69 -4.00 -20.01
N GLU A 316 0.03 -2.98 -20.47
CA GLU A 316 -0.54 -1.65 -20.76
C GLU A 316 -1.29 -1.00 -19.57
N LEU A 317 -0.95 -1.34 -18.33
CA LEU A 317 -1.63 -0.85 -17.13
C LEU A 317 -1.66 0.69 -17.06
N GLY A 318 -0.54 1.33 -17.43
CA GLY A 318 -0.35 2.76 -17.23
C GLY A 318 -0.06 3.11 -15.77
N HIS A 319 0.30 4.37 -15.52
CA HIS A 319 0.67 4.85 -14.18
C HIS A 319 -0.31 5.93 -13.71
N GLY A 320 -1.23 5.57 -12.84
CA GLY A 320 -2.24 6.48 -12.28
C GLY A 320 -3.04 5.85 -11.15
N HIS A 321 -3.70 6.68 -10.33
CA HIS A 321 -4.43 6.19 -9.16
C HIS A 321 -5.57 5.23 -9.55
N LEU A 322 -6.38 5.60 -10.56
CA LEU A 322 -7.49 4.75 -10.98
C LEU A 322 -7.01 3.40 -11.53
N GLN A 323 -5.95 3.41 -12.34
CA GLN A 323 -5.37 2.20 -12.91
C GLN A 323 -4.89 1.26 -11.80
N GLY A 324 -4.11 1.79 -10.86
CA GLY A 324 -3.57 1.00 -9.74
C GLY A 324 -4.61 0.55 -8.73
N ALA A 325 -5.70 1.30 -8.56
CA ALA A 325 -6.77 0.93 -7.63
C ALA A 325 -7.70 -0.17 -8.18
N ASN A 326 -7.83 -0.28 -9.51
CA ASN A 326 -8.82 -1.13 -10.17
C ASN A 326 -8.18 -2.33 -10.87
N ILE A 327 -7.32 -3.05 -10.17
CA ILE A 327 -6.65 -4.26 -10.67
C ILE A 327 -7.35 -5.50 -10.12
N GLN A 328 -7.91 -6.32 -11.03
CA GLN A 328 -8.70 -7.49 -10.68
C GLN A 328 -7.91 -8.52 -9.87
N GLU A 329 -6.62 -8.65 -10.17
CA GLU A 329 -5.70 -9.57 -9.53
C GLU A 329 -5.51 -9.26 -8.04
N ILE A 330 -5.58 -7.98 -7.64
CA ILE A 330 -5.54 -7.59 -6.22
C ILE A 330 -6.77 -8.14 -5.48
N PHE A 331 -7.94 -8.05 -6.10
CA PHE A 331 -9.18 -8.51 -5.47
C PHE A 331 -9.23 -10.03 -5.34
N ILE A 332 -8.73 -10.75 -6.36
CA ILE A 332 -8.57 -12.22 -6.32
C ILE A 332 -7.57 -12.60 -5.22
N PHE A 333 -6.41 -11.95 -5.18
CA PHE A 333 -5.38 -12.20 -4.19
C PHE A 333 -5.88 -11.94 -2.76
N ALA A 334 -6.54 -10.81 -2.53
CA ALA A 334 -7.14 -10.47 -1.25
C ALA A 334 -8.20 -11.50 -0.83
N GLY A 335 -9.05 -11.93 -1.78
CA GLY A 335 -10.06 -12.97 -1.54
C GLY A 335 -9.44 -14.28 -1.08
N ASN A 336 -8.37 -14.73 -1.72
CA ASN A 336 -7.64 -15.92 -1.32
C ASN A 336 -6.98 -15.78 0.06
N ALA A 337 -6.36 -14.63 0.34
CA ALA A 337 -5.66 -14.37 1.61
C ALA A 337 -6.61 -14.30 2.81
N THR A 338 -7.87 -13.89 2.60
CA THR A 338 -8.85 -13.70 3.69
C THR A 338 -9.88 -14.83 3.83
N ALA A 339 -9.99 -15.69 2.82
CA ALA A 339 -10.91 -16.84 2.84
C ALA A 339 -10.36 -18.07 3.60
N VAL A 340 -9.03 -18.17 3.73
CA VAL A 340 -8.35 -19.30 4.36
C VAL A 340 -8.51 -19.22 5.87
N GLN A 341 -9.24 -20.16 6.43
CA GLN A 341 -9.22 -20.56 7.85
C GLN A 341 -9.25 -22.06 7.96
#